data_f0da6f198d12d8badef2cdf47942620e
#
_entry.id   f0da6f198d12d8badef2cdf47942620e
#
_cell.length_a   1.000
_cell.length_b   1.000
_cell.length_c   1.000
_cell.angle_alpha   90.00
_cell.angle_beta   90.00
_cell.angle_gamma   90.00
#
_symmetry.space_group_name_H-M   'P 1'
#
loop_
_entity.id
_entity.type
_entity.pdbx_description
1 polymer ?
#
loop_
_entity_poly.entity_id
_entity_poly.type
_entity_poly.pdbx_seq_one_letter_code
_entity_poly.pdbx_strand_id
1 'polypeptide(L)'
;MGILSRAGDLAYTLRFLRLLTTKFEDTTAFKLGVIDQDGKKLKKPQTSEEKSAYNTFHRLVFNLKKLLAKVPGGSSKFASYAAAFFLIKEKLELTDTSVEKITEKVGLDVLDFLSEESMWFRTKDGMVSPGVYKLQHPKMVNSTCEEICKAGDQVRVEMDCYPVGSSLGIDIFEVTHIPTRQKLYVAAGELQR
;
A
#
# COMPACT_ATOMS: atom_id res chain seq x y z
N MET A 1 -26.27 4.07 -10.97
CA MET A 1 -25.13 3.18 -11.16
C MET A 1 -25.40 1.85 -10.47
N GLY A 2 -25.34 0.76 -11.23
CA GLY A 2 -26.11 -0.43 -11.03
C GLY A 2 -25.58 -1.46 -10.02
N ILE A 3 -26.47 -2.37 -9.67
CA ILE A 3 -26.27 -3.55 -8.81
C ILE A 3 -25.07 -4.42 -9.26
N LEU A 4 -24.73 -4.41 -10.55
CA LEU A 4 -23.61 -5.16 -11.13
C LEU A 4 -22.22 -4.63 -10.67
N SER A 5 -22.05 -3.33 -10.44
CA SER A 5 -20.79 -2.77 -9.94
C SER A 5 -20.55 -3.16 -8.47
N ARG A 6 -21.60 -3.18 -7.65
CA ARG A 6 -21.50 -3.57 -6.22
C ARG A 6 -21.20 -5.07 -6.04
N ALA A 7 -21.73 -5.93 -6.89
CA ALA A 7 -21.44 -7.36 -6.84
C ALA A 7 -19.99 -7.65 -7.28
N GLY A 8 -19.50 -6.95 -8.30
CA GLY A 8 -18.11 -7.02 -8.73
C GLY A 8 -17.14 -6.54 -7.64
N ASP A 9 -17.41 -5.40 -7.02
CA ASP A 9 -16.65 -4.86 -5.90
C ASP A 9 -16.56 -5.81 -4.72
N LEU A 10 -17.70 -6.42 -4.35
CA LEU A 10 -17.73 -7.39 -3.24
C LEU A 10 -16.90 -8.65 -3.55
N ALA A 11 -17.03 -9.19 -4.75
CA ALA A 11 -16.25 -10.37 -5.18
C ALA A 11 -14.74 -10.06 -5.20
N TYR A 12 -14.34 -8.87 -5.68
CA TYR A 12 -12.96 -8.41 -5.66
C TYR A 12 -12.43 -8.23 -4.24
N THR A 13 -13.22 -7.61 -3.36
CA THR A 13 -12.88 -7.41 -1.96
C THR A 13 -12.68 -8.74 -1.24
N LEU A 14 -13.59 -9.69 -1.41
CA LEU A 14 -13.48 -11.02 -0.82
C LEU A 14 -12.25 -11.79 -1.32
N ARG A 15 -11.98 -11.72 -2.63
CA ARG A 15 -10.78 -12.32 -3.22
C ARG A 15 -9.50 -11.69 -2.68
N PHE A 16 -9.48 -10.37 -2.53
CA PHE A 16 -8.37 -9.62 -1.95
C PHE A 16 -8.11 -10.05 -0.50
N LEU A 17 -9.15 -10.04 0.33
CA LEU A 17 -9.06 -10.46 1.74
C LEU A 17 -8.59 -11.90 1.88
N ARG A 18 -9.17 -12.82 1.10
CA ARG A 18 -8.76 -14.20 1.09
C ARG A 18 -7.28 -14.36 0.77
N LEU A 19 -6.81 -13.68 -0.27
CA LEU A 19 -5.41 -13.77 -0.68
C LEU A 19 -4.47 -13.12 0.34
N LEU A 20 -4.88 -12.01 0.96
CA LEU A 20 -4.12 -11.31 2.00
C LEU A 20 -3.92 -12.19 3.25
N THR A 21 -4.94 -12.96 3.63
CA THR A 21 -4.92 -13.82 4.83
C THR A 21 -4.35 -15.22 4.57
N THR A 22 -4.34 -15.71 3.31
CA THR A 22 -3.80 -17.02 2.94
C THR A 22 -2.27 -17.01 3.06
N LYS A 23 -1.67 -18.00 3.72
CA LYS A 23 -0.20 -18.15 3.78
C LYS A 23 0.37 -18.30 2.37
N PHE A 24 1.61 -17.85 2.15
CA PHE A 24 2.24 -17.97 0.82
C PHE A 24 2.32 -19.42 0.37
N GLU A 25 2.65 -20.35 1.28
CA GLU A 25 2.76 -21.79 1.04
C GLU A 25 1.44 -22.43 0.55
N ASP A 26 0.29 -21.87 0.94
CA ASP A 26 -1.02 -22.36 0.55
C ASP A 26 -1.49 -21.82 -0.82
N THR A 27 -0.75 -20.89 -1.39
CA THR A 27 -1.12 -20.26 -2.67
C THR A 27 -0.77 -21.14 -3.87
N THR A 28 -1.53 -21.02 -4.95
CA THR A 28 -1.22 -21.67 -6.22
C THR A 28 0.13 -21.21 -6.78
N ALA A 29 0.49 -19.94 -6.59
CA ALA A 29 1.78 -19.41 -7.03
C ALA A 29 2.99 -20.12 -6.37
N PHE A 30 2.88 -20.47 -5.09
CA PHE A 30 3.89 -21.24 -4.38
C PHE A 30 3.94 -22.68 -4.90
N LYS A 31 2.78 -23.35 -5.01
CA LYS A 31 2.68 -24.74 -5.50
C LYS A 31 3.26 -24.92 -6.91
N LEU A 32 3.17 -23.87 -7.75
CA LEU A 32 3.77 -23.84 -9.09
C LEU A 32 5.25 -23.39 -9.09
N GLY A 33 5.84 -23.12 -7.94
CA GLY A 33 7.22 -22.67 -7.81
C GLY A 33 7.48 -21.27 -8.42
N VAL A 34 6.47 -20.42 -8.50
CA VAL A 34 6.61 -19.04 -8.97
C VAL A 34 7.13 -18.12 -7.87
N ILE A 35 6.75 -18.40 -6.63
CA ILE A 35 7.21 -17.69 -5.42
C ILE A 35 7.74 -18.68 -4.39
N ASP A 36 8.56 -18.17 -3.45
CA ASP A 36 9.00 -18.91 -2.26
C ASP A 36 8.04 -18.73 -1.08
N GLN A 37 8.39 -19.32 0.07
CA GLN A 37 7.63 -19.25 1.32
C GLN A 37 7.45 -17.82 1.87
N ASP A 38 8.32 -16.89 1.49
CA ASP A 38 8.28 -15.48 1.88
C ASP A 38 7.58 -14.60 0.83
N GLY A 39 7.01 -15.22 -0.20
CA GLY A 39 6.34 -14.52 -1.29
C GLY A 39 7.29 -13.81 -2.27
N LYS A 40 8.59 -14.14 -2.23
CA LYS A 40 9.57 -13.62 -3.18
C LYS A 40 9.45 -14.38 -4.50
N LYS A 41 9.45 -13.65 -5.60
CA LYS A 41 9.39 -14.22 -6.93
C LYS A 41 10.66 -15.01 -7.24
N LEU A 42 10.51 -16.28 -7.62
CA LEU A 42 11.60 -17.18 -8.00
C LEU A 42 11.83 -17.22 -9.52
N LYS A 43 10.74 -17.19 -10.30
CA LYS A 43 10.82 -17.26 -11.77
C LYS A 43 9.76 -16.37 -12.42
N LYS A 44 9.95 -16.07 -13.70
CA LYS A 44 8.95 -15.38 -14.52
C LYS A 44 7.85 -16.38 -14.89
N PRO A 45 6.56 -16.12 -14.66
CA PRO A 45 5.45 -16.97 -15.08
C PRO A 45 5.46 -17.16 -16.61
N GLN A 46 5.47 -18.41 -17.07
CA GLN A 46 5.53 -18.77 -18.48
C GLN A 46 4.21 -19.38 -18.97
N THR A 47 3.69 -20.36 -18.21
CA THR A 47 2.46 -21.07 -18.56
C THR A 47 1.22 -20.22 -18.28
N SER A 48 0.08 -20.57 -18.87
CA SER A 48 -1.19 -19.91 -18.61
C SER A 48 -1.59 -20.01 -17.13
N GLU A 49 -1.34 -21.16 -16.51
CA GLU A 49 -1.63 -21.43 -15.10
C GLU A 49 -0.76 -20.57 -14.19
N GLU A 50 0.56 -20.49 -14.44
CA GLU A 50 1.48 -19.64 -13.69
C GLU A 50 1.10 -18.15 -13.82
N LYS A 51 0.75 -17.69 -15.02
CA LYS A 51 0.30 -16.30 -15.27
C LYS A 51 -1.00 -16.00 -14.53
N SER A 52 -1.92 -16.96 -14.45
CA SER A 52 -3.16 -16.83 -13.70
C SER A 52 -2.91 -16.76 -12.19
N ALA A 53 -2.00 -17.61 -11.68
CA ALA A 53 -1.64 -17.67 -10.26
C ALA A 53 -0.78 -16.50 -9.78
N TYR A 54 -0.08 -15.80 -10.69
CA TYR A 54 0.81 -14.67 -10.38
C TYR A 54 0.64 -13.51 -11.36
N ASN A 55 -0.57 -12.99 -11.49
CA ASN A 55 -0.88 -11.80 -12.27
C ASN A 55 -0.65 -10.50 -11.46
N THR A 56 -0.99 -9.35 -12.04
CA THR A 56 -0.84 -8.03 -11.39
C THR A 56 -1.56 -7.94 -10.05
N PHE A 57 -2.78 -8.47 -9.96
CA PHE A 57 -3.54 -8.52 -8.71
C PHE A 57 -2.82 -9.31 -7.61
N HIS A 58 -2.33 -10.52 -7.92
CA HIS A 58 -1.59 -11.36 -6.96
C HIS A 58 -0.31 -10.66 -6.50
N ARG A 59 0.45 -10.05 -7.42
CA ARG A 59 1.67 -9.31 -7.08
C ARG A 59 1.40 -8.17 -6.11
N LEU A 60 0.35 -7.40 -6.38
CA LEU A 60 -0.07 -6.29 -5.53
C LEU A 60 -0.37 -6.77 -4.10
N VAL A 61 -1.21 -7.80 -3.97
CA VAL A 61 -1.59 -8.34 -2.64
C VAL A 61 -0.40 -8.97 -1.93
N PHE A 62 0.45 -9.71 -2.63
CA PHE A 62 1.66 -10.32 -2.05
C PHE A 62 2.67 -9.27 -1.60
N ASN A 63 2.85 -8.20 -2.36
CA ASN A 63 3.74 -7.10 -1.98
C ASN A 63 3.18 -6.34 -0.79
N LEU A 64 1.87 -6.09 -0.75
CA LEU A 64 1.22 -5.54 0.43
C LEU A 64 1.45 -6.42 1.66
N LYS A 65 1.21 -7.72 1.55
CA LYS A 65 1.40 -8.65 2.65
C LYS A 65 2.83 -8.64 3.20
N LYS A 66 3.83 -8.63 2.32
CA LYS A 66 5.24 -8.47 2.70
C LYS A 66 5.52 -7.12 3.37
N LEU A 67 4.93 -6.06 2.84
CA LEU A 67 5.07 -4.72 3.42
C LEU A 67 4.50 -4.68 4.84
N LEU A 68 3.28 -5.16 5.02
CA LEU A 68 2.61 -5.21 6.34
C LEU A 68 3.39 -6.02 7.37
N ALA A 69 4.06 -7.09 6.95
CA ALA A 69 4.88 -7.92 7.83
C ALA A 69 6.17 -7.23 8.29
N LYS A 70 6.67 -6.25 7.55
CA LYS A 70 7.94 -5.54 7.86
C LYS A 70 7.76 -4.28 8.70
N VAL A 71 6.56 -3.73 8.73
CA VAL A 71 6.31 -2.47 9.44
C VAL A 71 6.18 -2.74 10.94
N PRO A 72 7.00 -2.11 11.79
CA PRO A 72 6.88 -2.23 13.25
C PRO A 72 5.53 -1.69 13.75
N GLY A 73 5.18 -1.93 15.01
CA GLY A 73 3.94 -1.45 15.60
C GLY A 73 3.94 0.07 15.83
N GLY A 74 2.76 0.65 16.10
CA GLY A 74 2.58 2.06 16.44
C GLY A 74 1.94 2.90 15.34
N SER A 75 1.88 4.22 15.56
CA SER A 75 1.22 5.18 14.64
C SER A 75 1.83 5.20 13.24
N SER A 76 3.14 5.04 13.12
CA SER A 76 3.84 4.96 11.83
C SER A 76 3.44 3.74 11.01
N LYS A 77 3.08 2.63 11.68
CA LYS A 77 2.52 1.44 11.01
C LYS A 77 1.19 1.76 10.34
N PHE A 78 0.34 2.48 11.04
CA PHE A 78 -0.97 2.87 10.53
C PHE A 78 -0.84 3.82 9.33
N ALA A 79 0.02 4.81 9.41
CA ALA A 79 0.35 5.71 8.31
C ALA A 79 0.81 4.95 7.05
N SER A 80 1.69 3.95 7.24
CA SER A 80 2.16 3.10 6.15
C SER A 80 1.04 2.27 5.52
N TYR A 81 0.10 1.78 6.34
CA TYR A 81 -1.07 1.05 5.86
C TYR A 81 -2.01 1.96 5.06
N ALA A 82 -2.26 3.18 5.54
CA ALA A 82 -3.11 4.14 4.86
C ALA A 82 -2.59 4.42 3.44
N ALA A 83 -1.30 4.68 3.28
CA ALA A 83 -0.70 4.91 1.97
C ALA A 83 -0.74 3.66 1.06
N ALA A 84 -0.52 2.46 1.63
CA ALA A 84 -0.61 1.22 0.88
C ALA A 84 -2.04 0.91 0.43
N PHE A 85 -3.03 1.13 1.29
CA PHE A 85 -4.44 0.96 0.95
C PHE A 85 -4.91 1.99 -0.08
N PHE A 86 -4.44 3.23 0.02
CA PHE A 86 -4.71 4.24 -0.99
C PHE A 86 -4.20 3.80 -2.38
N LEU A 87 -2.95 3.34 -2.47
CA LEU A 87 -2.40 2.82 -3.71
C LEU A 87 -3.22 1.65 -4.28
N ILE A 88 -3.69 0.76 -3.43
CA ILE A 88 -4.52 -0.38 -3.83
C ILE A 88 -5.89 0.08 -4.31
N LYS A 89 -6.52 1.01 -3.59
CA LYS A 89 -7.78 1.62 -3.98
C LYS A 89 -7.68 2.20 -5.38
N GLU A 90 -6.66 3.03 -5.64
CA GLU A 90 -6.42 3.62 -6.95
C GLU A 90 -6.17 2.57 -8.05
N LYS A 91 -5.37 1.55 -7.76
CA LYS A 91 -4.99 0.52 -8.75
C LYS A 91 -6.10 -0.48 -9.06
N LEU A 92 -6.97 -0.77 -8.13
CA LEU A 92 -8.06 -1.73 -8.28
C LEU A 92 -9.43 -1.04 -8.44
N GLU A 93 -9.45 0.29 -8.48
CA GLU A 93 -10.68 1.10 -8.57
C GLU A 93 -11.71 0.71 -7.49
N LEU A 94 -11.22 0.45 -6.25
CA LEU A 94 -12.06 0.04 -5.13
C LEU A 94 -12.81 1.22 -4.54
N THR A 95 -14.01 0.96 -4.01
CA THR A 95 -14.79 1.95 -3.27
C THR A 95 -14.28 2.13 -1.84
N ASP A 96 -14.57 3.27 -1.20
CA ASP A 96 -14.23 3.50 0.21
C ASP A 96 -14.83 2.44 1.13
N THR A 97 -16.07 2.01 0.87
CA THR A 97 -16.72 0.91 1.61
C THR A 97 -15.96 -0.41 1.49
N SER A 98 -15.31 -0.67 0.36
CA SER A 98 -14.49 -1.86 0.18
C SER A 98 -13.20 -1.78 1.00
N VAL A 99 -12.59 -0.60 1.09
CA VAL A 99 -11.40 -0.36 1.91
C VAL A 99 -11.73 -0.50 3.39
N GLU A 100 -12.85 0.07 3.87
CA GLU A 100 -13.32 -0.06 5.25
C GLU A 100 -13.51 -1.52 5.67
N LYS A 101 -14.17 -2.34 4.84
CA LYS A 101 -14.33 -3.78 5.11
C LYS A 101 -13.00 -4.54 5.16
N ILE A 102 -12.04 -4.15 4.33
CA ILE A 102 -10.69 -4.73 4.36
C ILE A 102 -10.01 -4.38 5.68
N THR A 103 -10.11 -3.13 6.11
CA THR A 103 -9.51 -2.61 7.34
C THR A 103 -10.06 -3.30 8.57
N GLU A 104 -11.39 -3.42 8.67
CA GLU A 104 -12.09 -4.11 9.76
C GLU A 104 -11.63 -5.57 9.88
N LYS A 105 -11.55 -6.29 8.75
CA LYS A 105 -11.09 -7.69 8.72
C LYS A 105 -9.63 -7.89 9.10
N VAL A 106 -8.78 -6.90 8.82
CA VAL A 106 -7.35 -6.93 9.19
C VAL A 106 -7.14 -6.56 10.67
N GLY A 107 -8.22 -6.12 11.35
CA GLY A 107 -8.18 -5.76 12.78
C GLY A 107 -7.41 -4.44 13.02
N LEU A 108 -7.45 -3.52 12.06
CA LEU A 108 -6.91 -2.19 12.23
C LEU A 108 -7.98 -1.31 12.90
N ASP A 109 -7.78 -0.98 14.16
CA ASP A 109 -8.61 -0.01 14.86
C ASP A 109 -8.14 1.41 14.50
N VAL A 110 -8.97 2.08 13.69
CA VAL A 110 -8.65 3.40 13.13
C VAL A 110 -8.64 4.49 14.20
N LEU A 111 -9.42 4.31 15.26
CA LEU A 111 -9.63 5.34 16.29
C LEU A 111 -8.44 5.53 17.23
N ASP A 112 -7.64 4.48 17.48
CA ASP A 112 -6.49 4.53 18.37
C ASP A 112 -5.27 5.27 17.81
N PHE A 113 -5.28 5.63 16.51
CA PHE A 113 -4.09 6.09 15.79
C PHE A 113 -4.16 7.52 15.22
N LEU A 114 -5.25 8.22 15.41
CA LEU A 114 -5.36 9.64 15.04
C LEU A 114 -4.61 10.53 16.06
N SER A 115 -3.39 10.16 16.43
CA SER A 115 -2.59 10.92 17.36
C SER A 115 -1.79 12.04 16.69
N GLU A 116 -1.51 13.08 17.42
CA GLU A 116 -0.98 14.39 17.05
C GLU A 116 0.40 14.37 16.33
N GLU A 117 1.10 13.26 16.28
CA GLU A 117 2.48 13.18 15.77
C GLU A 117 2.64 13.35 14.24
N SER A 118 1.58 13.17 13.47
CA SER A 118 1.64 13.34 12.02
C SER A 118 1.63 14.80 11.54
N MET A 119 1.53 15.76 12.46
CA MET A 119 1.37 17.19 12.14
C MET A 119 2.68 17.96 11.94
N TRP A 120 3.83 17.43 12.33
CA TRP A 120 5.10 18.17 12.40
C TRP A 120 5.63 18.72 11.06
N PHE A 121 5.25 18.10 9.95
CA PHE A 121 5.69 18.55 8.61
C PHE A 121 4.57 19.18 7.79
N ARG A 122 3.38 19.36 8.38
CA ARG A 122 2.24 19.97 7.70
C ARG A 122 2.24 21.48 7.95
N THR A 123 1.98 22.24 6.88
CA THR A 123 1.68 23.67 6.99
C THR A 123 0.25 23.88 7.52
N LYS A 124 -0.05 25.12 7.90
CA LYS A 124 -1.43 25.51 8.31
C LYS A 124 -2.46 25.23 7.21
N ASP A 125 -2.05 25.23 5.96
CA ASP A 125 -2.88 24.99 4.78
C ASP A 125 -2.99 23.49 4.41
N GLY A 126 -2.47 22.60 5.25
CA GLY A 126 -2.57 21.15 5.06
C GLY A 126 -1.55 20.55 4.10
N MET A 127 -0.62 21.32 3.56
CA MET A 127 0.47 20.84 2.72
C MET A 127 1.58 20.19 3.55
N VAL A 128 2.37 19.31 2.96
CA VAL A 128 3.66 18.92 3.51
C VAL A 128 4.72 19.93 3.07
N SER A 129 5.56 20.39 4.03
CA SER A 129 6.62 21.36 3.75
C SER A 129 7.58 20.81 2.69
N PRO A 130 7.92 21.60 1.65
CA PRO A 130 8.87 21.18 0.62
C PRO A 130 10.24 20.81 1.20
N GLY A 131 10.90 19.84 0.57
CA GLY A 131 12.25 19.46 1.01
C GLY A 131 12.58 17.99 0.72
N VAL A 132 13.71 17.57 1.27
CA VAL A 132 14.18 16.18 1.20
C VAL A 132 13.95 15.53 2.55
N TYR A 133 13.31 14.37 2.52
CA TYR A 133 12.96 13.56 3.67
C TYR A 133 13.46 12.13 3.49
N LYS A 134 13.55 11.38 4.58
CA LYS A 134 13.79 9.94 4.58
C LYS A 134 12.48 9.18 4.82
N LEU A 135 12.33 8.06 4.16
CA LEU A 135 11.21 7.14 4.43
C LEU A 135 11.45 6.41 5.74
N GLN A 136 10.46 6.37 6.63
CA GLN A 136 10.53 5.55 7.84
C GLN A 136 10.32 4.07 7.53
N HIS A 137 9.56 3.75 6.49
CA HIS A 137 9.18 2.39 6.13
C HIS A 137 9.39 2.12 4.63
N PRO A 138 9.54 0.84 4.24
CA PRO A 138 9.58 0.45 2.84
C PRO A 138 8.29 0.83 2.12
N LYS A 139 8.37 1.17 0.82
CA LYS A 139 7.24 1.63 0.02
C LYS A 139 7.13 0.89 -1.31
N MET A 140 5.89 0.70 -1.76
CA MET A 140 5.60 0.31 -3.14
C MET A 140 5.60 1.53 -4.04
N VAL A 141 6.14 1.39 -5.24
CA VAL A 141 6.08 2.45 -6.26
C VAL A 141 4.69 2.51 -6.88
N ASN A 142 4.19 3.73 -7.10
CA ASN A 142 2.85 3.92 -7.65
C ASN A 142 2.65 3.27 -9.03
N SER A 143 3.67 3.26 -9.88
CA SER A 143 3.57 2.72 -11.25
C SER A 143 3.49 1.19 -11.30
N THR A 144 4.36 0.49 -10.59
CA THR A 144 4.52 -0.97 -10.67
C THR A 144 3.91 -1.75 -9.52
N CYS A 145 3.61 -1.07 -8.40
CA CYS A 145 3.20 -1.67 -7.13
C CYS A 145 4.22 -2.69 -6.59
N GLU A 146 5.49 -2.51 -6.92
CA GLU A 146 6.60 -3.32 -6.42
C GLU A 146 7.29 -2.59 -5.26
N GLU A 147 7.78 -3.35 -4.28
CA GLU A 147 8.59 -2.81 -3.20
C GLU A 147 10.00 -2.54 -3.71
N ILE A 148 10.26 -1.32 -4.15
CA ILE A 148 11.58 -0.90 -4.61
C ILE A 148 12.28 -0.02 -3.58
N CYS A 149 11.50 0.76 -2.81
CA CYS A 149 12.02 1.74 -1.87
C CYS A 149 12.17 1.14 -0.49
N LYS A 150 13.29 1.41 0.17
CA LYS A 150 13.61 0.92 1.51
C LYS A 150 13.37 2.00 2.56
N ALA A 151 13.26 1.60 3.81
CA ALA A 151 13.37 2.53 4.92
C ALA A 151 14.75 3.23 4.87
N GLY A 152 14.75 4.54 5.12
CA GLY A 152 15.93 5.39 4.99
C GLY A 152 16.18 5.98 3.62
N ASP A 153 15.53 5.47 2.56
CA ASP A 153 15.64 6.06 1.22
C ASP A 153 15.12 7.50 1.21
N GLN A 154 15.75 8.34 0.41
CA GLN A 154 15.39 9.75 0.31
C GLN A 154 14.26 9.97 -0.69
N VAL A 155 13.33 10.81 -0.28
CA VAL A 155 12.23 11.30 -1.13
C VAL A 155 12.23 12.82 -1.15
N ARG A 156 11.76 13.39 -2.25
CA ARG A 156 11.56 14.82 -2.41
C ARG A 156 10.07 15.13 -2.34
N VAL A 157 9.73 16.06 -1.47
CA VAL A 157 8.46 16.75 -1.43
C VAL A 157 8.61 18.01 -2.25
N GLU A 158 7.82 18.14 -3.31
CA GLU A 158 7.83 19.30 -4.19
C GLU A 158 7.11 20.50 -3.53
N MET A 159 7.21 21.68 -4.14
CA MET A 159 6.41 22.85 -3.73
C MET A 159 4.93 22.55 -3.98
N ASP A 160 4.08 23.11 -3.14
CA ASP A 160 2.61 22.94 -3.25
C ASP A 160 2.14 21.48 -3.16
N CYS A 161 2.78 20.68 -2.30
CA CYS A 161 2.44 19.29 -2.08
C CYS A 161 1.17 19.18 -1.21
N TYR A 162 0.01 19.22 -1.86
CA TYR A 162 -1.30 18.98 -1.25
C TYR A 162 -1.62 17.49 -1.17
N PRO A 163 -2.56 17.08 -0.29
CA PRO A 163 -3.05 15.71 -0.30
C PRO A 163 -3.66 15.36 -1.66
N VAL A 164 -3.26 14.22 -2.21
CA VAL A 164 -3.88 13.65 -3.43
C VAL A 164 -5.15 12.87 -3.12
N GLY A 165 -5.42 12.61 -1.85
CA GLY A 165 -6.60 11.96 -1.34
C GLY A 165 -6.43 11.56 0.11
N SER A 166 -7.33 10.73 0.61
CA SER A 166 -7.25 10.20 1.97
C SER A 166 -7.57 8.70 2.01
N SER A 167 -7.05 8.02 3.01
CA SER A 167 -7.36 6.62 3.31
C SER A 167 -7.29 6.41 4.82
N LEU A 168 -8.25 5.69 5.38
CA LEU A 168 -8.34 5.43 6.81
C LEU A 168 -8.31 6.72 7.68
N GLY A 169 -8.89 7.81 7.17
CA GLY A 169 -8.89 9.11 7.84
C GLY A 169 -7.55 9.86 7.80
N ILE A 170 -6.55 9.35 7.07
CA ILE A 170 -5.23 9.96 6.92
C ILE A 170 -5.05 10.53 5.53
N ASP A 171 -4.56 11.77 5.45
CA ASP A 171 -4.21 12.42 4.19
C ASP A 171 -2.99 11.77 3.55
N ILE A 172 -3.08 11.51 2.25
CA ILE A 172 -2.04 10.87 1.45
C ILE A 172 -1.46 11.89 0.47
N PHE A 173 -0.15 11.91 0.40
CA PHE A 173 0.65 12.81 -0.43
C PHE A 173 1.42 12.01 -1.48
N GLU A 174 1.66 12.63 -2.63
CA GLU A 174 2.53 12.06 -3.64
C GLU A 174 3.91 12.71 -3.57
N VAL A 175 4.95 11.90 -3.38
CA VAL A 175 6.33 12.34 -3.30
C VAL A 175 7.20 11.64 -4.35
N THR A 176 8.37 12.18 -4.65
CA THR A 176 9.31 11.60 -5.61
C THR A 176 10.45 10.89 -4.90
N HIS A 177 10.61 9.60 -5.15
CA HIS A 177 11.77 8.82 -4.70
C HIS A 177 13.02 9.26 -5.46
N ILE A 178 14.02 9.78 -4.74
CA ILE A 178 15.19 10.41 -5.37
C ILE A 178 16.00 9.40 -6.19
N PRO A 179 16.33 8.20 -5.69
CA PRO A 179 17.16 7.26 -6.45
C PRO A 179 16.54 6.77 -7.75
N THR A 180 15.22 6.51 -7.78
CA THR A 180 14.56 5.94 -8.96
C THR A 180 13.75 6.97 -9.76
N ARG A 181 13.56 8.19 -9.23
CA ARG A 181 12.70 9.24 -9.79
C ARG A 181 11.23 8.82 -9.95
N GLN A 182 10.79 7.80 -9.24
CA GLN A 182 9.42 7.32 -9.28
C GLN A 182 8.56 7.96 -8.20
N LYS A 183 7.25 7.99 -8.43
CA LYS A 183 6.27 8.54 -7.50
C LYS A 183 5.85 7.49 -6.47
N LEU A 184 5.68 7.94 -5.23
CA LEU A 184 5.25 7.15 -4.10
C LEU A 184 4.10 7.85 -3.38
N TYR A 185 3.18 7.07 -2.84
CA TYR A 185 2.19 7.56 -1.88
C TYR A 185 2.72 7.41 -0.46
N VAL A 186 2.63 8.49 0.31
CA VAL A 186 3.05 8.55 1.72
C VAL A 186 2.03 9.30 2.55
N ALA A 187 1.90 8.93 3.82
CA ALA A 187 1.31 9.80 4.83
C ALA A 187 2.40 10.70 5.44
N ALA A 188 2.05 11.88 5.94
CA ALA A 188 3.04 12.80 6.51
C ALA A 188 3.86 12.18 7.64
N GLY A 189 3.23 11.34 8.49
CA GLY A 189 3.89 10.64 9.59
C GLY A 189 4.92 9.57 9.18
N GLU A 190 5.08 9.28 7.89
CA GLU A 190 6.10 8.36 7.38
C GLU A 190 7.37 9.06 6.91
N LEU A 191 7.39 10.38 6.96
CA LEU A 191 8.51 11.22 6.54
C LEU A 191 9.35 11.62 7.76
N GLN A 192 10.67 11.56 7.63
CA GLN A 192 11.63 11.99 8.64
C GLN A 192 12.67 12.91 7.99
N ARG A 193 13.05 13.97 8.67
CA ARG A 193 14.17 14.85 8.24
C ARG A 193 15.51 14.30 8.62
#